data_12995bf3f5743a13da893114598b330a
#
_entry.id   12995bf3f5743a13da893114598b330a
#
_cell.length_a   1.000
_cell.length_b   1.000
_cell.length_c   1.000
_cell.angle_alpha   90.00
_cell.angle_beta   90.00
_cell.angle_gamma   90.00
#
_symmetry.space_group_name_H-M   'P 1'
#
loop_
_entity.id
_entity.type
_entity.pdbx_description
1 polymer ?
#
loop_
_entity_poly.entity_id
_entity_poly.type
_entity_poly.pdbx_seq_one_letter_code
_entity_poly.pdbx_strand_id
1 'polypeptide(L)'
;MASNSSKNIDHGNYVPSAVAPGLTIEDGGHLRRLYVLAPDGLSGLADGETAGQTGIQFSSPADIPAHFILGADASLDLTVIVLPGISASVPLTIDLTGEHSEVRLSGIYLCGGKDEVSFDITMHHRSGGCTSRQTFNGLAAGEARCGFFGKIVIAPDAQRTEACQENHNILLSESARVNTKPRLEIYADDVKCSHGATVGKLNEDEQFYMRSRGIPEEEAKVLQMISFVAPVLESIPEETTDGSPCRSTVADLVENAIRCL
;
A
#
# COMPACT_ATOMS: atom_id res chain seq x y z
N MET A 1 14.75 33.44 28.65
CA MET A 1 13.41 32.81 28.69
C MET A 1 12.84 32.85 27.26
N ALA A 2 12.99 31.79 26.50
CA ALA A 2 12.45 31.68 25.14
C ALA A 2 11.37 30.59 25.17
N SER A 3 10.14 30.99 24.95
CA SER A 3 8.97 30.16 24.94
C SER A 3 8.96 29.29 23.66
N ASN A 4 9.07 28.00 23.83
CA ASN A 4 8.89 27.01 22.80
C ASN A 4 7.39 26.88 22.49
N SER A 5 6.93 27.48 21.41
CA SER A 5 5.58 27.28 20.90
C SER A 5 5.56 26.07 19.96
N SER A 6 5.18 24.92 20.50
CA SER A 6 4.81 23.76 19.70
C SER A 6 3.53 24.09 18.92
N LYS A 7 3.67 24.32 17.61
CA LYS A 7 2.52 24.39 16.70
C LYS A 7 1.90 23.01 16.60
N ASN A 8 0.76 22.82 17.25
CA ASN A 8 -0.16 21.74 16.93
C ASN A 8 -0.53 21.86 15.45
N ILE A 9 -0.27 20.81 14.68
CA ILE A 9 -0.81 20.65 13.34
C ILE A 9 -2.29 20.31 13.55
N ASP A 10 -3.12 21.29 13.22
CA ASP A 10 -4.57 21.17 13.23
C ASP A 10 -4.95 20.13 12.18
N HIS A 11 -5.41 18.98 12.62
CA HIS A 11 -6.02 17.98 11.74
C HIS A 11 -7.38 18.53 11.35
N GLY A 12 -7.42 19.27 10.23
CA GLY A 12 -8.65 19.75 9.62
C GLY A 12 -9.66 18.61 9.57
N ASN A 13 -10.88 18.87 10.03
CA ASN A 13 -11.99 17.96 10.13
C ASN A 13 -12.29 17.28 8.77
N TYR A 14 -11.58 16.18 8.47
CA TYR A 14 -12.01 15.23 7.47
C TYR A 14 -13.12 14.39 8.16
N VAL A 15 -14.36 14.66 7.80
CA VAL A 15 -15.49 13.78 8.12
C VAL A 15 -15.43 12.63 7.13
N PRO A 16 -15.09 11.39 7.53
CA PRO A 16 -15.13 10.27 6.60
C PRO A 16 -16.59 10.09 6.17
N SER A 17 -16.83 10.23 4.86
CA SER A 17 -18.05 9.70 4.24
C SER A 17 -18.10 8.20 4.57
N ALA A 18 -19.30 7.68 4.80
CA ALA A 18 -19.61 6.34 5.31
C ALA A 18 -18.51 5.29 5.02
N VAL A 19 -17.86 4.84 6.09
CA VAL A 19 -16.86 3.76 6.03
C VAL A 19 -17.60 2.50 5.59
N ALA A 20 -17.07 1.79 4.58
CA ALA A 20 -17.63 0.50 4.16
C ALA A 20 -17.67 -0.47 5.35
N PRO A 21 -18.71 -1.31 5.48
CA PRO A 21 -18.84 -2.25 6.58
C PRO A 21 -17.62 -3.18 6.64
N GLY A 22 -17.26 -3.62 7.85
CA GLY A 22 -16.20 -4.60 8.05
C GLY A 22 -16.49 -5.89 7.31
N LEU A 23 -15.44 -6.56 6.81
CA LEU A 23 -15.54 -7.81 6.06
C LEU A 23 -14.92 -8.96 6.87
N THR A 24 -15.70 -10.03 7.08
CA THR A 24 -15.23 -11.24 7.73
C THR A 24 -14.91 -12.29 6.68
N ILE A 25 -13.73 -12.92 6.81
CA ILE A 25 -13.29 -14.07 6.03
C ILE A 25 -13.37 -15.27 6.96
N GLU A 26 -14.34 -16.14 6.69
CA GLU A 26 -14.62 -17.33 7.51
C GLU A 26 -13.44 -18.32 7.47
N ASP A 27 -13.48 -19.33 8.35
CA ASP A 27 -12.45 -20.36 8.44
C ASP A 27 -12.19 -21.04 7.09
N GLY A 28 -10.92 -21.14 6.70
CA GLY A 28 -10.51 -21.67 5.40
C GLY A 28 -10.87 -20.80 4.20
N GLY A 29 -11.45 -19.62 4.42
CA GLY A 29 -11.84 -18.71 3.35
C GLY A 29 -10.63 -17.99 2.73
N HIS A 30 -10.71 -17.69 1.43
CA HIS A 30 -9.68 -16.95 0.70
C HIS A 30 -10.29 -15.74 0.04
N LEU A 31 -9.73 -14.55 0.33
CA LEU A 31 -10.15 -13.31 -0.29
C LEU A 31 -8.96 -12.63 -0.96
N ARG A 32 -9.14 -12.29 -2.25
CA ARG A 32 -8.21 -11.43 -2.97
C ARG A 32 -8.94 -10.20 -3.49
N ARG A 33 -8.35 -9.02 -3.29
CA ARG A 33 -8.87 -7.75 -3.78
C ARG A 33 -7.75 -6.85 -4.27
N LEU A 34 -8.04 -6.13 -5.34
CA LEU A 34 -7.19 -5.09 -5.89
C LEU A 34 -8.03 -3.81 -6.04
N TYR A 35 -7.63 -2.76 -5.36
CA TYR A 35 -8.24 -1.45 -5.46
C TYR A 35 -7.28 -0.49 -6.16
N VAL A 36 -7.76 0.19 -7.20
CA VAL A 36 -7.02 1.24 -7.88
C VAL A 36 -7.74 2.56 -7.67
N LEU A 37 -7.13 3.46 -6.92
CA LEU A 37 -7.64 4.80 -6.66
C LEU A 37 -7.09 5.73 -7.74
N ALA A 38 -7.99 6.31 -8.54
CA ALA A 38 -7.65 7.14 -9.69
C ALA A 38 -8.55 8.39 -9.74
N PRO A 39 -8.08 9.49 -10.35
CA PRO A 39 -8.91 10.65 -10.61
C PRO A 39 -10.15 10.31 -11.45
N ASP A 40 -11.25 11.08 -11.27
CA ASP A 40 -12.46 10.94 -12.05
C ASP A 40 -12.15 11.02 -13.56
N GLY A 41 -12.68 10.06 -14.34
CA GLY A 41 -12.46 9.96 -15.79
C GLY A 41 -11.55 8.80 -16.23
N LEU A 42 -10.76 8.21 -15.35
CA LEU A 42 -10.01 6.96 -15.62
C LEU A 42 -10.85 5.70 -15.32
N SER A 43 -11.97 5.84 -14.63
CA SER A 43 -12.92 4.76 -14.31
C SER A 43 -13.55 4.06 -15.53
N GLY A 44 -13.43 4.64 -16.72
CA GLY A 44 -13.98 4.08 -17.97
C GLY A 44 -13.17 2.93 -18.59
N LEU A 45 -12.05 2.49 -18.00
CA LEU A 45 -11.21 1.43 -18.55
C LEU A 45 -11.51 0.04 -17.96
N ALA A 46 -12.42 -0.05 -17.00
CA ALA A 46 -12.81 -1.32 -16.39
C ALA A 46 -14.30 -1.35 -16.03
N ASP A 47 -15.20 -1.12 -17.02
CA ASP A 47 -16.61 -1.45 -16.90
C ASP A 47 -16.79 -2.97 -17.00
N GLY A 48 -16.61 -3.64 -15.87
CA GLY A 48 -16.88 -5.07 -15.70
C GLY A 48 -17.54 -5.29 -14.34
N GLU A 49 -18.89 -5.14 -14.29
CA GLU A 49 -19.69 -5.71 -13.21
C GLU A 49 -19.45 -7.20 -13.12
N THR A 50 -18.61 -7.63 -12.16
CA THR A 50 -18.72 -8.97 -11.61
C THR A 50 -18.17 -8.99 -10.19
N ALA A 51 -19.08 -9.16 -9.25
CA ALA A 51 -18.80 -9.58 -7.89
C ALA A 51 -18.21 -11.00 -7.92
N GLY A 52 -16.94 -11.14 -8.23
CA GLY A 52 -16.22 -12.41 -8.36
C GLY A 52 -14.76 -12.19 -8.02
N GLN A 53 -14.39 -12.56 -6.89
CA GLN A 53 -13.12 -12.91 -6.23
C GLN A 53 -11.74 -12.38 -6.75
N THR A 54 -11.61 -11.91 -7.97
CA THR A 54 -10.41 -11.21 -8.49
C THR A 54 -10.82 -10.26 -9.62
N GLY A 55 -10.98 -8.98 -9.33
CA GLY A 55 -11.26 -7.95 -10.33
C GLY A 55 -10.55 -6.64 -9.97
N ILE A 56 -10.15 -5.87 -11.00
CA ILE A 56 -9.67 -4.51 -10.80
C ILE A 56 -10.90 -3.67 -10.45
N GLN A 57 -10.90 -3.06 -9.25
CA GLN A 57 -11.93 -2.10 -8.86
C GLN A 57 -11.31 -0.69 -8.89
N PHE A 58 -11.76 0.14 -9.84
CA PHE A 58 -11.54 1.57 -9.72
C PHE A 58 -12.49 2.09 -8.65
N SER A 59 -11.94 2.61 -7.59
CA SER A 59 -12.65 2.83 -6.33
C SER A 59 -12.34 4.19 -5.76
N SER A 60 -13.26 4.70 -5.00
CA SER A 60 -13.01 5.74 -4.01
C SER A 60 -12.35 5.14 -2.77
N PRO A 61 -11.57 5.89 -1.99
CA PRO A 61 -11.04 5.41 -0.71
C PRO A 61 -12.14 4.88 0.23
N ALA A 62 -13.37 5.38 0.10
CA ALA A 62 -14.52 4.95 0.89
C ALA A 62 -15.04 3.54 0.54
N ASP A 63 -14.68 3.02 -0.63
CA ASP A 63 -15.11 1.69 -1.08
C ASP A 63 -14.24 0.57 -0.49
N ILE A 64 -13.06 0.92 0.05
CA ILE A 64 -12.17 -0.04 0.70
C ILE A 64 -12.72 -0.34 2.10
N PRO A 65 -13.05 -1.61 2.44
CA PRO A 65 -13.45 -1.96 3.79
C PRO A 65 -12.35 -1.58 4.77
N ALA A 66 -12.69 -0.78 5.79
CA ALA A 66 -11.71 -0.32 6.77
C ALA A 66 -11.34 -1.40 7.80
N HIS A 67 -12.09 -2.50 7.88
CA HIS A 67 -11.86 -3.56 8.84
C HIS A 67 -12.04 -4.94 8.21
N PHE A 68 -11.03 -5.79 8.37
CA PHE A 68 -11.04 -7.20 7.96
C PHE A 68 -10.83 -8.11 9.17
N ILE A 69 -11.60 -9.17 9.27
CA ILE A 69 -11.48 -10.18 10.33
C ILE A 69 -11.26 -11.53 9.66
N LEU A 70 -10.20 -12.25 10.05
CA LEU A 70 -9.83 -13.54 9.50
C LEU A 70 -10.06 -14.65 10.52
N GLY A 71 -10.81 -15.69 10.10
CA GLY A 71 -10.95 -16.94 10.81
C GLY A 71 -9.72 -17.84 10.69
N ALA A 72 -9.82 -19.08 11.17
CA ALA A 72 -8.72 -20.05 11.12
C ALA A 72 -8.43 -20.48 9.66
N ASP A 73 -7.15 -20.66 9.33
CA ASP A 73 -6.68 -21.02 8.00
C ASP A 73 -7.19 -20.11 6.87
N ALA A 74 -7.69 -18.91 7.23
CA ALA A 74 -8.18 -17.94 6.25
C ALA A 74 -7.04 -17.11 5.65
N SER A 75 -7.21 -16.65 4.42
CA SER A 75 -6.21 -15.79 3.77
C SER A 75 -6.80 -14.53 3.14
N LEU A 76 -6.08 -13.42 3.28
CA LEU A 76 -6.35 -12.14 2.64
C LEU A 76 -5.15 -11.70 1.79
N ASP A 77 -5.41 -11.46 0.51
CA ASP A 77 -4.44 -10.84 -0.41
C ASP A 77 -5.05 -9.52 -0.90
N LEU A 78 -4.60 -8.41 -0.32
CA LEU A 78 -5.13 -7.08 -0.59
C LEU A 78 -4.06 -6.19 -1.20
N THR A 79 -4.33 -5.65 -2.38
CA THR A 79 -3.46 -4.66 -3.03
C THR A 79 -4.21 -3.35 -3.22
N VAL A 80 -3.57 -2.25 -2.85
CA VAL A 80 -4.09 -0.89 -3.01
C VAL A 80 -3.11 -0.05 -3.82
N ILE A 81 -3.55 0.47 -4.96
CA ILE A 81 -2.75 1.34 -5.82
C ILE A 81 -3.40 2.73 -5.82
N VAL A 82 -2.60 3.75 -5.55
CA VAL A 82 -3.03 5.14 -5.60
C VAL A 82 -2.29 5.83 -6.75
N LEU A 83 -3.06 6.31 -7.75
CA LEU A 83 -2.52 7.03 -8.91
C LEU A 83 -2.43 8.53 -8.62
N PRO A 84 -1.59 9.30 -9.36
CA PRO A 84 -1.45 10.74 -9.16
C PRO A 84 -2.75 11.52 -9.40
N GLY A 85 -2.87 12.67 -8.75
CA GLY A 85 -3.99 13.60 -8.93
C GLY A 85 -5.15 13.37 -7.95
N ILE A 86 -4.96 12.53 -6.93
CA ILE A 86 -5.94 12.35 -5.86
C ILE A 86 -5.29 12.51 -4.48
N SER A 87 -6.09 12.98 -3.53
CA SER A 87 -5.75 12.95 -2.11
C SER A 87 -6.62 11.91 -1.42
N ALA A 88 -5.99 11.01 -0.67
CA ALA A 88 -6.65 9.86 -0.07
C ALA A 88 -6.12 9.54 1.32
N SER A 89 -7.02 9.20 2.23
CA SER A 89 -6.68 8.56 3.50
C SER A 89 -7.27 7.15 3.52
N VAL A 90 -6.42 6.15 3.71
CA VAL A 90 -6.78 4.73 3.67
C VAL A 90 -6.55 4.13 5.06
N PRO A 91 -7.56 4.17 5.95
CA PRO A 91 -7.49 3.49 7.23
C PRO A 91 -7.82 2.00 7.04
N LEU A 92 -6.97 1.11 7.58
CA LEU A 92 -7.15 -0.33 7.53
C LEU A 92 -6.88 -0.95 8.91
N THR A 93 -7.82 -1.72 9.41
CA THR A 93 -7.62 -2.60 10.56
C THR A 93 -7.83 -4.04 10.12
N ILE A 94 -6.86 -4.90 10.43
CA ILE A 94 -6.92 -6.32 10.07
C ILE A 94 -6.70 -7.14 11.34
N ASP A 95 -7.69 -7.94 11.71
CA ASP A 95 -7.66 -8.82 12.86
C ASP A 95 -7.52 -10.30 12.42
N LEU A 96 -6.39 -10.93 12.73
CA LEU A 96 -6.16 -12.35 12.56
C LEU A 96 -6.62 -13.07 13.84
N THR A 97 -7.89 -13.48 13.85
CA THR A 97 -8.56 -14.05 15.03
C THR A 97 -8.49 -15.59 15.07
N GLY A 98 -8.33 -16.24 13.91
CA GLY A 98 -8.16 -17.68 13.82
C GLY A 98 -6.68 -18.06 13.64
N GLU A 99 -6.34 -19.27 14.09
CA GLU A 99 -4.98 -19.81 13.93
C GLU A 99 -4.63 -20.02 12.46
N HIS A 100 -3.34 -19.92 12.13
CA HIS A 100 -2.77 -20.15 10.79
C HIS A 100 -3.32 -19.25 9.68
N SER A 101 -3.92 -18.12 10.04
CA SER A 101 -4.39 -17.18 9.04
C SER A 101 -3.23 -16.40 8.40
N GLU A 102 -3.40 -16.04 7.13
CA GLU A 102 -2.38 -15.38 6.33
C GLU A 102 -2.87 -14.06 5.75
N VAL A 103 -2.05 -13.01 5.84
CA VAL A 103 -2.32 -11.71 5.20
C VAL A 103 -1.14 -11.30 4.33
N ARG A 104 -1.43 -10.99 3.07
CA ARG A 104 -0.56 -10.21 2.21
C ARG A 104 -1.23 -8.88 1.91
N LEU A 105 -0.61 -7.80 2.35
CA LEU A 105 -1.07 -6.43 2.11
C LEU A 105 -0.01 -5.68 1.33
N SER A 106 -0.34 -5.28 0.11
CA SER A 106 0.58 -4.61 -0.79
C SER A 106 0.04 -3.25 -1.21
N GLY A 107 0.92 -2.27 -1.44
CA GLY A 107 0.49 -0.95 -1.89
C GLY A 107 1.53 -0.22 -2.74
N ILE A 108 1.03 0.50 -3.74
CA ILE A 108 1.77 1.50 -4.50
C ILE A 108 1.05 2.83 -4.32
N TYR A 109 1.76 3.90 -4.03
CA TYR A 109 1.24 5.24 -4.10
C TYR A 109 2.16 6.14 -4.90
N LEU A 110 1.58 6.70 -5.97
CA LEU A 110 2.21 7.61 -6.91
C LEU A 110 1.59 8.98 -6.66
N CYS A 111 2.36 9.91 -6.12
CA CYS A 111 1.85 11.21 -5.69
C CYS A 111 2.58 12.31 -6.44
N GLY A 112 1.83 13.20 -7.06
CA GLY A 112 2.33 14.34 -7.81
C GLY A 112 1.74 15.66 -7.32
N GLY A 113 2.21 16.78 -7.87
CA GLY A 113 1.64 18.10 -7.58
C GLY A 113 1.52 18.40 -6.09
N LYS A 114 0.30 18.46 -5.57
CA LYS A 114 -0.04 18.71 -4.16
C LYS A 114 -0.85 17.56 -3.53
N ASP A 115 -0.73 16.38 -4.06
CA ASP A 115 -1.44 15.21 -3.55
C ASP A 115 -1.09 14.95 -2.07
N GLU A 116 -2.09 14.60 -1.28
CA GLU A 116 -1.94 14.18 0.10
C GLU A 116 -2.49 12.76 0.27
N VAL A 117 -1.59 11.77 0.42
CA VAL A 117 -1.95 10.36 0.54
C VAL A 117 -1.44 9.81 1.86
N SER A 118 -2.31 9.13 2.60
CA SER A 118 -1.91 8.45 3.84
C SER A 118 -2.52 7.06 3.95
N PHE A 119 -1.70 6.13 4.44
CA PHE A 119 -2.13 4.81 4.90
C PHE A 119 -1.99 4.76 6.43
N ASP A 120 -3.06 4.39 7.12
CA ASP A 120 -3.07 4.14 8.57
C ASP A 120 -3.51 2.69 8.80
N ILE A 121 -2.53 1.82 9.02
CA ILE A 121 -2.73 0.38 9.03
C ILE A 121 -2.47 -0.17 10.41
N THR A 122 -3.46 -0.88 10.97
CA THR A 122 -3.28 -1.66 12.20
C THR A 122 -3.53 -3.14 11.91
N MET A 123 -2.53 -3.96 12.20
CA MET A 123 -2.57 -5.41 12.04
C MET A 123 -2.52 -6.06 13.42
N HIS A 124 -3.56 -6.79 13.80
CA HIS A 124 -3.64 -7.50 15.06
C HIS A 124 -3.52 -9.01 14.85
N HIS A 125 -2.44 -9.60 15.34
CA HIS A 125 -2.31 -11.04 15.49
C HIS A 125 -2.86 -11.44 16.85
N ARG A 126 -4.03 -12.07 16.87
CA ARG A 126 -4.73 -12.49 18.10
C ARG A 126 -4.56 -13.97 18.38
N SER A 127 -4.22 -14.78 17.37
CA SER A 127 -4.05 -16.23 17.44
C SER A 127 -2.68 -16.65 16.91
N GLY A 128 -2.23 -17.85 17.28
CA GLY A 128 -0.91 -18.35 16.95
C GLY A 128 -0.76 -18.88 15.52
N GLY A 129 0.48 -19.00 15.07
CA GLY A 129 0.84 -19.56 13.76
C GLY A 129 0.47 -18.67 12.57
N CYS A 130 0.06 -17.43 12.80
CA CYS A 130 -0.37 -16.52 11.75
C CYS A 130 0.80 -15.85 11.04
N THR A 131 0.62 -15.54 9.77
CA THR A 131 1.62 -14.84 8.94
C THR A 131 1.06 -13.54 8.37
N SER A 132 1.82 -12.45 8.47
CA SER A 132 1.49 -11.21 7.75
C SER A 132 2.69 -10.61 7.05
N ARG A 133 2.48 -10.18 5.81
CA ARG A 133 3.48 -9.44 5.03
C ARG A 133 2.85 -8.18 4.47
N GLN A 134 3.47 -7.03 4.79
CA GLN A 134 3.05 -5.73 4.29
C GLN A 134 4.19 -5.14 3.46
N THR A 135 3.91 -4.76 2.21
CA THR A 135 4.90 -4.16 1.29
C THR A 135 4.31 -2.94 0.62
N PHE A 136 4.86 -1.77 0.91
CA PHE A 136 4.41 -0.49 0.37
C PHE A 136 5.55 0.28 -0.28
N ASN A 137 5.36 0.65 -1.55
CA ASN A 137 6.33 1.43 -2.31
C ASN A 137 5.71 2.75 -2.77
N GLY A 138 6.34 3.88 -2.39
CA GLY A 138 5.84 5.22 -2.66
C GLY A 138 6.77 6.05 -3.53
N LEU A 139 6.21 6.75 -4.51
CA LEU A 139 6.88 7.78 -5.29
C LEU A 139 6.22 9.12 -5.03
N ALA A 140 7.00 10.14 -4.64
CA ALA A 140 6.49 11.46 -4.31
C ALA A 140 7.20 12.55 -5.11
N ALA A 141 6.45 13.28 -5.93
CA ALA A 141 6.89 14.37 -6.80
C ALA A 141 6.21 15.69 -6.43
N GLY A 142 6.71 16.80 -6.98
CA GLY A 142 6.13 18.14 -6.76
C GLY A 142 6.19 18.54 -5.28
N GLU A 143 5.06 18.96 -4.73
CA GLU A 143 4.84 19.32 -3.32
C GLU A 143 4.05 18.24 -2.55
N ALA A 144 3.95 17.02 -3.09
CA ALA A 144 3.15 15.94 -2.53
C ALA A 144 3.57 15.58 -1.09
N ARG A 145 2.59 15.15 -0.31
CA ARG A 145 2.74 14.75 1.09
C ARG A 145 2.22 13.33 1.27
N CYS A 146 3.11 12.41 1.61
CA CYS A 146 2.74 11.02 1.80
C CYS A 146 2.94 10.60 3.26
N GLY A 147 2.04 9.78 3.77
CA GLY A 147 2.10 9.21 5.11
C GLY A 147 1.92 7.70 5.10
N PHE A 148 2.75 6.99 5.87
CA PHE A 148 2.57 5.58 6.16
C PHE A 148 2.71 5.36 7.67
N PHE A 149 1.59 4.97 8.30
CA PHE A 149 1.51 4.68 9.73
C PHE A 149 1.10 3.22 9.88
N GLY A 150 2.10 2.36 10.03
CA GLY A 150 1.86 0.92 10.11
C GLY A 150 2.13 0.40 11.52
N LYS A 151 1.12 -0.21 12.15
CA LYS A 151 1.22 -0.80 13.46
C LYS A 151 0.92 -2.30 13.39
N ILE A 152 1.82 -3.12 13.93
CA ILE A 152 1.59 -4.55 14.14
C ILE A 152 1.51 -4.81 15.63
N VAL A 153 0.46 -5.49 16.05
CA VAL A 153 0.24 -5.89 17.46
C VAL A 153 0.18 -7.40 17.52
N ILE A 154 1.05 -8.01 18.33
CA ILE A 154 1.09 -9.46 18.57
C ILE A 154 0.60 -9.70 19.98
N ALA A 155 -0.54 -10.38 20.13
CA ALA A 155 -1.12 -10.73 21.43
C ALA A 155 -0.27 -11.78 22.16
N PRO A 156 -0.37 -11.92 23.50
CA PRO A 156 0.43 -12.88 24.27
C PRO A 156 0.29 -14.34 23.78
N ASP A 157 -0.92 -14.72 23.34
CA ASP A 157 -1.21 -16.08 22.88
C ASP A 157 -0.90 -16.31 21.40
N ALA A 158 -0.53 -15.24 20.65
CA ALA A 158 -0.21 -15.31 19.24
C ALA A 158 1.24 -15.82 19.00
N GLN A 159 1.57 -16.96 19.57
CA GLN A 159 2.89 -17.59 19.42
C GLN A 159 3.10 -18.10 17.99
N ARG A 160 4.35 -18.24 17.57
CA ARG A 160 4.77 -18.68 16.23
C ARG A 160 4.27 -17.77 15.11
N THR A 161 4.00 -16.51 15.42
CA THR A 161 3.65 -15.50 14.43
C THR A 161 4.88 -15.07 13.64
N GLU A 162 4.70 -14.94 12.31
CA GLU A 162 5.68 -14.33 11.42
C GLU A 162 5.08 -13.04 10.82
N ALA A 163 5.65 -11.87 11.14
CA ALA A 163 5.14 -10.58 10.67
C ALA A 163 6.26 -9.72 10.08
N CYS A 164 6.06 -9.24 8.86
CA CYS A 164 7.01 -8.38 8.18
C CYS A 164 6.28 -7.16 7.61
N GLN A 165 6.84 -5.97 7.86
CA GLN A 165 6.33 -4.70 7.32
C GLN A 165 7.46 -3.93 6.66
N GLU A 166 7.29 -3.62 5.37
CA GLU A 166 8.24 -2.85 4.58
C GLU A 166 7.55 -1.66 3.93
N ASN A 167 8.14 -0.47 4.10
CA ASN A 167 7.69 0.73 3.42
C ASN A 167 8.89 1.48 2.83
N HIS A 168 8.99 1.47 1.53
CA HIS A 168 10.07 2.13 0.80
C HIS A 168 9.53 3.31 0.00
N ASN A 169 10.28 4.41 -0.01
CA ASN A 169 9.85 5.65 -0.64
C ASN A 169 10.99 6.31 -1.41
N ILE A 170 10.67 6.89 -2.56
CA ILE A 170 11.57 7.73 -3.34
C ILE A 170 10.98 9.13 -3.47
N LEU A 171 11.77 10.14 -3.10
CA LEU A 171 11.47 11.54 -3.34
C LEU A 171 12.01 11.94 -4.72
N LEU A 172 11.12 12.39 -5.59
CA LEU A 172 11.43 12.84 -6.95
C LEU A 172 11.64 14.37 -7.02
N SER A 173 11.31 15.09 -5.94
CA SER A 173 11.48 16.53 -5.83
C SER A 173 11.93 16.94 -4.43
N GLU A 174 12.53 18.13 -4.30
CA GLU A 174 12.95 18.68 -3.02
C GLU A 174 11.79 19.12 -2.12
N SER A 175 10.64 19.41 -2.71
CA SER A 175 9.45 19.88 -1.99
C SER A 175 8.55 18.74 -1.51
N ALA A 176 8.66 17.56 -2.10
CA ALA A 176 7.91 16.39 -1.66
C ALA A 176 8.31 15.96 -0.24
N ARG A 177 7.34 15.42 0.49
CA ARG A 177 7.54 14.97 1.88
C ARG A 177 6.90 13.59 2.08
N VAL A 178 7.66 12.72 2.75
CA VAL A 178 7.16 11.41 3.19
C VAL A 178 7.37 11.28 4.70
N ASN A 179 6.33 10.85 5.40
CA ASN A 179 6.37 10.56 6.82
C ASN A 179 6.00 9.09 7.06
N THR A 180 6.99 8.26 7.35
CA THR A 180 6.80 6.84 7.61
C THR A 180 7.06 6.52 9.09
N LYS A 181 6.11 5.80 9.72
CA LYS A 181 6.16 5.45 11.15
C LYS A 181 5.73 4.00 11.36
N PRO A 182 6.59 3.03 11.08
CA PRO A 182 6.30 1.64 11.44
C PRO A 182 6.41 1.44 12.96
N ARG A 183 5.52 0.60 13.52
CA ARG A 183 5.49 0.24 14.95
C ARG A 183 5.25 -1.23 15.15
N LEU A 184 5.96 -1.83 16.10
CA LEU A 184 5.74 -3.20 16.59
C LEU A 184 5.39 -3.15 18.07
N GLU A 185 4.28 -3.79 18.45
CA GLU A 185 3.89 -4.04 19.84
C GLU A 185 3.79 -5.56 20.02
N ILE A 186 4.81 -6.16 20.63
CA ILE A 186 4.96 -7.61 20.70
C ILE A 186 4.82 -8.04 22.16
N TYR A 187 3.83 -8.89 22.43
CA TYR A 187 3.53 -9.43 23.75
C TYR A 187 3.70 -10.95 23.82
N ALA A 188 4.13 -11.61 22.73
CA ALA A 188 4.47 -13.04 22.67
C ALA A 188 5.97 -13.24 22.58
N ASP A 189 6.48 -14.41 23.02
CA ASP A 189 7.90 -14.67 23.11
C ASP A 189 8.47 -15.40 21.87
N ASP A 190 7.69 -16.33 21.29
CA ASP A 190 8.11 -17.15 20.13
C ASP A 190 7.54 -16.57 18.84
N VAL A 191 8.17 -15.52 18.32
CA VAL A 191 7.72 -14.84 17.10
C VAL A 191 8.89 -14.36 16.25
N LYS A 192 8.64 -14.16 14.94
CA LYS A 192 9.58 -13.53 14.00
C LYS A 192 8.93 -12.29 13.42
N CYS A 193 9.28 -11.13 13.95
CA CYS A 193 8.71 -9.87 13.54
C CYS A 193 9.80 -8.90 13.11
N SER A 194 9.57 -8.23 11.96
CA SER A 194 10.46 -7.21 11.46
C SER A 194 9.71 -6.05 10.82
N HIS A 195 10.33 -4.89 10.81
CA HIS A 195 9.89 -3.77 9.99
C HIS A 195 11.08 -3.07 9.34
N GLY A 196 10.84 -2.51 8.15
CA GLY A 196 11.78 -1.67 7.41
C GLY A 196 11.07 -0.44 6.86
N ALA A 197 11.74 0.72 6.95
CA ALA A 197 11.26 1.92 6.30
C ALA A 197 12.43 2.70 5.71
N THR A 198 12.28 3.14 4.47
CA THR A 198 13.28 3.97 3.80
C THR A 198 12.63 5.16 3.09
N VAL A 199 13.36 6.28 3.09
CA VAL A 199 13.04 7.43 2.25
C VAL A 199 14.34 7.83 1.56
N GLY A 200 14.38 7.68 0.24
CA GLY A 200 15.57 7.91 -0.58
C GLY A 200 15.29 8.77 -1.80
N LYS A 201 16.26 8.80 -2.70
CA LYS A 201 16.17 9.40 -4.03
C LYS A 201 16.53 8.34 -5.07
N LEU A 202 16.28 8.63 -6.35
CA LEU A 202 16.77 7.81 -7.46
C LEU A 202 18.29 7.72 -7.42
N ASN A 203 18.83 6.57 -7.81
CA ASN A 203 20.25 6.29 -7.78
C ASN A 203 20.97 6.97 -8.98
N GLU A 204 21.81 7.95 -8.69
CA GLU A 204 22.53 8.73 -9.71
C GLU A 204 23.58 7.86 -10.46
N ASP A 205 24.22 6.90 -9.79
CA ASP A 205 25.21 6.01 -10.41
C ASP A 205 24.54 5.07 -11.42
N GLU A 206 23.38 4.55 -11.10
CA GLU A 206 22.59 3.73 -12.04
C GLU A 206 22.12 4.56 -13.24
N GLN A 207 21.66 5.80 -13.01
CA GLN A 207 21.30 6.71 -14.11
C GLN A 207 22.51 7.00 -15.00
N PHE A 208 23.66 7.29 -14.41
CA PHE A 208 24.91 7.51 -15.15
C PHE A 208 25.27 6.29 -16.00
N TYR A 209 25.17 5.09 -15.42
CA TYR A 209 25.44 3.84 -16.18
C TYR A 209 24.48 3.67 -17.35
N MET A 210 23.19 3.85 -17.16
CA MET A 210 22.18 3.75 -18.22
C MET A 210 22.41 4.78 -19.33
N ARG A 211 22.72 6.03 -18.95
CA ARG A 211 23.06 7.10 -19.91
C ARG A 211 24.33 6.78 -20.71
N SER A 212 25.35 6.19 -20.09
CA SER A 212 26.58 5.76 -20.78
C SER A 212 26.32 4.67 -21.83
N ARG A 213 25.17 3.98 -21.73
CA ARG A 213 24.69 2.99 -22.72
C ARG A 213 23.72 3.55 -23.74
N GLY A 214 23.50 4.87 -23.74
CA GLY A 214 22.66 5.56 -24.71
C GLY A 214 21.18 5.68 -24.31
N ILE A 215 20.80 5.31 -23.08
CA ILE A 215 19.44 5.54 -22.58
C ILE A 215 19.30 7.01 -22.19
N PRO A 216 18.29 7.74 -22.70
CA PRO A 216 18.02 9.12 -22.32
C PRO A 216 17.78 9.25 -20.80
N GLU A 217 18.12 10.41 -20.22
CA GLU A 217 18.03 10.63 -18.77
C GLU A 217 16.61 10.42 -18.22
N GLU A 218 15.61 10.94 -18.91
CA GLU A 218 14.21 10.79 -18.49
C GLU A 218 13.76 9.32 -18.54
N GLU A 219 14.18 8.57 -19.56
CA GLU A 219 13.86 7.15 -19.66
C GLU A 219 14.60 6.34 -18.57
N ALA A 220 15.83 6.71 -18.22
CA ALA A 220 16.57 6.07 -17.13
C ALA A 220 15.86 6.28 -15.77
N LYS A 221 15.30 7.47 -15.51
CA LYS A 221 14.50 7.74 -14.32
C LYS A 221 13.23 6.89 -14.30
N VAL A 222 12.50 6.83 -15.41
CA VAL A 222 11.29 6.02 -15.55
C VAL A 222 11.58 4.54 -15.27
N LEU A 223 12.65 3.99 -15.86
CA LEU A 223 13.05 2.59 -15.65
C LEU A 223 13.37 2.29 -14.17
N GLN A 224 14.03 3.21 -13.46
CA GLN A 224 14.28 3.05 -12.03
C GLN A 224 12.99 3.08 -11.22
N MET A 225 12.06 3.99 -11.53
CA MET A 225 10.77 4.08 -10.85
C MET A 225 9.92 2.82 -11.06
N ILE A 226 9.87 2.29 -12.29
CA ILE A 226 9.18 1.03 -12.61
C ILE A 226 9.82 -0.13 -11.83
N SER A 227 11.14 -0.24 -11.87
CA SER A 227 11.87 -1.28 -11.11
C SER A 227 11.60 -1.21 -9.62
N PHE A 228 11.46 0.00 -9.07
CA PHE A 228 11.18 0.22 -7.66
C PHE A 228 9.79 -0.27 -7.24
N VAL A 229 8.77 -0.13 -8.08
CA VAL A 229 7.40 -0.59 -7.78
C VAL A 229 7.13 -2.02 -8.24
N ALA A 230 8.02 -2.61 -9.03
CA ALA A 230 7.88 -3.96 -9.60
C ALA A 230 7.56 -5.05 -8.56
N PRO A 231 8.17 -5.09 -7.34
CA PRO A 231 7.85 -6.13 -6.37
C PRO A 231 6.38 -6.17 -5.95
N VAL A 232 5.68 -5.02 -5.94
CA VAL A 232 4.25 -4.97 -5.67
C VAL A 232 3.45 -5.42 -6.90
N LEU A 233 3.83 -4.97 -8.11
CA LEU A 233 3.17 -5.38 -9.35
C LEU A 233 3.27 -6.90 -9.57
N GLU A 234 4.40 -7.51 -9.26
CA GLU A 234 4.62 -8.95 -9.38
C GLU A 234 3.73 -9.77 -8.42
N SER A 235 3.28 -9.18 -7.31
CA SER A 235 2.34 -9.83 -6.38
C SER A 235 0.91 -9.90 -6.93
N ILE A 236 0.56 -9.09 -7.94
CA ILE A 236 -0.74 -9.10 -8.58
C ILE A 236 -0.86 -10.34 -9.49
N PRO A 237 -2.01 -11.05 -9.51
CA PRO A 237 -2.20 -12.20 -10.39
C PRO A 237 -2.11 -11.78 -11.87
N GLU A 238 -1.66 -12.69 -12.74
CA GLU A 238 -1.55 -12.41 -14.17
C GLU A 238 -2.91 -12.17 -14.81
N GLU A 239 -3.91 -12.94 -14.39
CA GLU A 239 -5.27 -12.90 -14.91
C GLU A 239 -6.30 -12.76 -13.79
N THR A 240 -7.42 -12.17 -14.11
CA THR A 240 -8.64 -12.17 -13.29
C THR A 240 -9.34 -13.54 -13.38
N THR A 241 -10.37 -13.78 -12.56
CA THR A 241 -11.13 -15.03 -12.58
C THR A 241 -11.85 -15.30 -13.89
N ASP A 242 -12.13 -14.28 -14.68
CA ASP A 242 -12.74 -14.41 -16.01
C ASP A 242 -11.71 -14.57 -17.15
N GLY A 243 -10.41 -14.66 -16.80
CA GLY A 243 -9.31 -14.80 -17.76
C GLY A 243 -8.84 -13.49 -18.41
N SER A 244 -9.33 -12.35 -17.93
CA SER A 244 -8.84 -11.04 -18.42
C SER A 244 -7.47 -10.72 -17.85
N PRO A 245 -6.55 -10.11 -18.63
CA PRO A 245 -5.22 -9.75 -18.14
C PRO A 245 -5.33 -8.69 -17.04
N CYS A 246 -4.80 -9.03 -15.85
CA CYS A 246 -4.84 -8.17 -14.67
C CYS A 246 -3.51 -7.44 -14.46
N ARG A 247 -2.43 -8.19 -14.24
CA ARG A 247 -1.10 -7.61 -13.95
C ARG A 247 -0.61 -6.68 -15.05
N SER A 248 -0.70 -7.09 -16.31
CA SER A 248 -0.24 -6.27 -17.44
C SER A 248 -1.03 -4.96 -17.55
N THR A 249 -2.36 -5.03 -17.40
CA THR A 249 -3.21 -3.82 -17.42
C THR A 249 -2.85 -2.86 -16.29
N VAL A 250 -2.62 -3.37 -15.08
CA VAL A 250 -2.22 -2.54 -13.93
C VAL A 250 -0.80 -1.99 -14.13
N ALA A 251 0.12 -2.78 -14.67
CA ALA A 251 1.47 -2.34 -14.96
C ALA A 251 1.49 -1.19 -15.97
N ASP A 252 0.69 -1.29 -17.03
CA ASP A 252 0.55 -0.22 -18.04
C ASP A 252 -0.03 1.06 -17.41
N LEU A 253 -1.03 0.95 -16.53
CA LEU A 253 -1.59 2.09 -15.80
C LEU A 253 -0.54 2.76 -14.90
N VAL A 254 0.21 1.96 -14.16
CA VAL A 254 1.28 2.43 -13.25
C VAL A 254 2.42 3.07 -14.04
N GLU A 255 2.86 2.45 -15.16
CA GLU A 255 3.90 3.02 -16.02
C GLU A 255 3.46 4.37 -16.60
N ASN A 256 2.25 4.44 -17.16
CA ASN A 256 1.70 5.70 -17.69
C ASN A 256 1.62 6.78 -16.60
N ALA A 257 1.23 6.43 -15.39
CA ALA A 257 1.19 7.35 -14.26
C ALA A 257 2.59 7.82 -13.83
N ILE A 258 3.59 6.92 -13.82
CA ILE A 258 4.99 7.25 -13.53
C ILE A 258 5.55 8.26 -14.54
N ARG A 259 5.21 8.12 -15.83
CA ARG A 259 5.65 9.05 -16.89
C ARG A 259 5.04 10.45 -16.74
N CYS A 260 4.00 10.61 -15.92
CA CYS A 260 3.36 11.90 -15.63
C CYS A 260 3.88 12.56 -14.34
N LEU A 261 4.71 11.89 -13.54
CA LEU A 261 5.33 12.43 -12.32
C LEU A 261 6.56 13.27 -12.64
#